data_4e46a979c83c0482c99e3c4326dd9028
#
_entry.id   4e46a979c83c0482c99e3c4326dd9028
#
_cell.length_a   1.000
_cell.length_b   1.000
_cell.length_c   1.000
_cell.angle_alpha   90.00
_cell.angle_beta   90.00
_cell.angle_gamma   90.00
#
_symmetry.space_group_name_H-M   'P 1'
#
loop_
_entity.id
_entity.type
_entity.pdbx_description
1 polymer ?
#
loop_
_entity_poly.entity_id
_entity_poly.type
_entity_poly.pdbx_seq_one_letter_code
_entity_poly.pdbx_strand_id
1 'polypeptide(L)'
;QKTPDMVVLDTDLPYADGFAVASWMRQNKMWDTSIILLSSFIGGQTYVECSLLHINVLLRKPICADALYERIKLAVTCTSRGDTVEQRLAQILRELGMREQTIGYQCALLTVCLYRETDGASITKIIYHSVAQQLNSEGSNVERNMRYAVHRAWDKCDKAVLARYFGEARAQDKEPPSNREFCAALVEYLRQEACRL
;
A
#
# COMPACT_ATOMS: atom_id res chain seq x y z
N GLN A 1 -11.33 15.19 -24.25
CA GLN A 1 -11.64 13.75 -24.08
C GLN A 1 -11.88 13.49 -22.60
N LYS A 2 -12.96 12.79 -22.27
CA LYS A 2 -13.21 12.38 -20.88
C LYS A 2 -12.25 11.24 -20.55
N THR A 3 -11.44 11.40 -19.52
CA THR A 3 -10.68 10.31 -18.92
C THR A 3 -11.64 9.37 -18.20
N PRO A 4 -11.50 8.03 -18.31
CA PRO A 4 -12.34 7.11 -17.58
C PRO A 4 -11.99 7.14 -16.09
N ASP A 5 -12.99 6.91 -15.23
CA ASP A 5 -12.78 6.79 -13.79
C ASP A 5 -12.10 5.45 -13.45
N MET A 6 -12.37 4.42 -14.26
CA MET A 6 -11.81 3.08 -14.08
C MET A 6 -11.60 2.36 -15.41
N VAL A 7 -10.55 1.52 -15.46
CA VAL A 7 -10.26 0.63 -16.59
C VAL A 7 -10.02 -0.79 -16.07
N VAL A 8 -10.63 -1.77 -16.75
CA VAL A 8 -10.34 -3.19 -16.54
C VAL A 8 -9.44 -3.65 -17.68
N LEU A 9 -8.25 -4.09 -17.36
CA LEU A 9 -7.22 -4.53 -18.30
C LEU A 9 -6.97 -6.03 -18.17
N ASP A 10 -6.79 -6.68 -19.29
CA ASP A 10 -6.34 -8.06 -19.37
C ASP A 10 -4.83 -8.09 -19.66
N THR A 11 -4.05 -8.93 -18.98
CA THR A 11 -2.64 -9.12 -19.32
C THR A 11 -2.47 -9.81 -20.69
N ASP A 12 -3.42 -10.64 -21.07
CA ASP A 12 -3.34 -11.46 -22.29
C ASP A 12 -4.10 -10.82 -23.46
N LEU A 13 -3.80 -9.56 -23.79
CA LEU A 13 -4.39 -8.86 -24.94
C LEU A 13 -3.67 -9.24 -26.25
N PRO A 14 -4.38 -9.36 -27.39
CA PRO A 14 -3.80 -9.87 -28.62
C PRO A 14 -2.74 -8.95 -29.26
N TYR A 15 -2.72 -7.66 -28.92
CA TYR A 15 -1.82 -6.67 -29.55
C TYR A 15 -0.99 -5.86 -28.57
N ALA A 16 -1.27 -5.95 -27.28
CA ALA A 16 -0.54 -5.23 -26.23
C ALA A 16 -0.68 -5.98 -24.91
N ASP A 17 0.34 -5.94 -24.08
CA ASP A 17 0.26 -6.38 -22.70
C ASP A 17 -0.52 -5.36 -21.87
N GLY A 18 -1.39 -5.82 -20.97
CA GLY A 18 -2.14 -4.94 -20.04
C GLY A 18 -1.24 -4.05 -19.20
N PHE A 19 -0.04 -4.50 -18.85
CA PHE A 19 0.98 -3.68 -18.18
C PHE A 19 1.51 -2.56 -19.07
N ALA A 20 1.68 -2.81 -20.36
CA ALA A 20 2.08 -1.77 -21.31
C ALA A 20 1.01 -0.68 -21.44
N VAL A 21 -0.28 -1.06 -21.43
CA VAL A 21 -1.39 -0.10 -21.42
C VAL A 21 -1.40 0.70 -20.11
N ALA A 22 -1.28 0.05 -18.97
CA ALA A 22 -1.20 0.71 -17.66
C ALA A 22 -0.01 1.70 -17.58
N SER A 23 1.16 1.29 -18.08
CA SER A 23 2.34 2.13 -18.15
C SER A 23 2.10 3.37 -19.02
N TRP A 24 1.51 3.19 -20.19
CA TRP A 24 1.13 4.31 -21.06
C TRP A 24 0.16 5.27 -20.36
N MET A 25 -0.84 4.76 -19.64
CA MET A 25 -1.78 5.59 -18.87
C MET A 25 -1.05 6.44 -17.83
N ARG A 26 -0.12 5.87 -17.06
CA ARG A 26 0.66 6.60 -16.05
C ARG A 26 1.61 7.63 -16.65
N GLN A 27 2.25 7.31 -17.77
CA GLN A 27 3.07 8.26 -18.54
C GLN A 27 2.25 9.46 -19.06
N ASN A 28 0.98 9.23 -19.41
CA ASN A 28 0.04 10.28 -19.81
C ASN A 28 -0.71 10.94 -18.63
N LYS A 29 -0.19 10.78 -17.41
CA LYS A 29 -0.68 11.44 -16.18
C LYS A 29 -2.13 11.08 -15.80
N MET A 30 -2.63 9.92 -16.22
CA MET A 30 -3.95 9.41 -15.86
C MET A 30 -3.89 8.72 -14.47
N TRP A 31 -3.47 9.46 -13.45
CA TRP A 31 -3.27 8.91 -12.10
C TRP A 31 -4.58 8.67 -11.35
N ASP A 32 -5.62 9.46 -11.65
CA ASP A 32 -6.94 9.36 -11.03
C ASP A 32 -7.78 8.19 -11.59
N THR A 33 -7.35 7.59 -12.70
CA THR A 33 -8.00 6.42 -13.26
C THR A 33 -7.61 5.18 -12.50
N SER A 34 -8.58 4.52 -11.85
CA SER A 34 -8.39 3.22 -11.20
C SER A 34 -8.16 2.12 -12.21
N ILE A 35 -7.22 1.21 -11.93
CA ILE A 35 -6.93 0.07 -12.81
C ILE A 35 -7.23 -1.24 -12.07
N ILE A 36 -8.07 -2.07 -12.69
CA ILE A 36 -8.25 -3.48 -12.33
C ILE A 36 -7.54 -4.31 -13.40
N LEU A 37 -6.57 -5.13 -13.00
CA LEU A 37 -5.83 -6.00 -13.90
C LEU A 37 -6.32 -7.45 -13.75
N LEU A 38 -6.62 -8.10 -14.87
CA LEU A 38 -6.96 -9.52 -14.94
C LEU A 38 -5.75 -10.29 -15.46
N SER A 39 -5.33 -11.36 -14.78
CA SER A 39 -4.17 -12.14 -15.19
C SER A 39 -4.39 -13.64 -15.00
N SER A 40 -3.97 -14.44 -15.98
CA SER A 40 -3.95 -15.90 -15.89
C SER A 40 -2.84 -16.41 -14.97
N PHE A 41 -1.75 -15.63 -14.85
CA PHE A 41 -0.62 -15.94 -13.99
C PHE A 41 -0.29 -14.76 -13.06
N ILE A 42 -0.23 -15.03 -11.76
CA ILE A 42 0.14 -14.06 -10.72
C ILE A 42 1.37 -14.58 -10.00
N GLY A 43 2.51 -13.94 -10.23
CA GLY A 43 3.78 -14.22 -9.57
C GLY A 43 4.32 -12.99 -8.83
N GLY A 44 5.48 -13.15 -8.17
CA GLY A 44 6.11 -12.03 -7.46
C GLY A 44 6.38 -10.82 -8.36
N GLN A 45 6.80 -11.04 -9.61
CA GLN A 45 7.03 -9.99 -10.58
C GLN A 45 5.74 -9.21 -10.92
N THR A 46 4.61 -9.89 -11.03
CA THR A 46 3.30 -9.29 -11.30
C THR A 46 2.92 -8.28 -10.20
N TYR A 47 3.15 -8.62 -8.94
CA TYR A 47 2.88 -7.70 -7.82
C TYR A 47 3.79 -6.47 -7.84
N VAL A 48 5.06 -6.65 -8.19
CA VAL A 48 6.02 -5.53 -8.31
C VAL A 48 5.56 -4.57 -9.40
N GLU A 49 5.19 -5.07 -10.57
CA GLU A 49 4.70 -4.26 -11.68
C GLU A 49 3.39 -3.55 -11.35
N CYS A 50 2.45 -4.23 -10.69
CA CYS A 50 1.22 -3.61 -10.19
C CYS A 50 1.50 -2.45 -9.24
N SER A 51 2.44 -2.62 -8.31
CA SER A 51 2.81 -1.57 -7.36
C SER A 51 3.44 -0.36 -8.05
N LEU A 52 4.38 -0.59 -8.98
CA LEU A 52 5.04 0.47 -9.74
C LEU A 52 4.07 1.29 -10.61
N LEU A 53 3.03 0.65 -11.12
CA LEU A 53 2.03 1.26 -11.99
C LEU A 53 0.78 1.72 -11.24
N HIS A 54 0.78 1.64 -9.90
CA HIS A 54 -0.38 1.97 -9.07
C HIS A 54 -1.65 1.28 -9.57
N ILE A 55 -1.57 -0.04 -9.81
CA ILE A 55 -2.70 -0.87 -10.18
C ILE A 55 -3.45 -1.22 -8.90
N ASN A 56 -4.70 -0.77 -8.80
CA ASN A 56 -5.50 -0.82 -7.57
C ASN A 56 -5.96 -2.24 -7.21
N VAL A 57 -6.26 -3.06 -8.22
CA VAL A 57 -6.79 -4.40 -8.02
C VAL A 57 -6.18 -5.36 -9.03
N LEU A 58 -5.65 -6.50 -8.56
CA LEU A 58 -5.16 -7.61 -9.38
C LEU A 58 -6.07 -8.83 -9.13
N LEU A 59 -6.66 -9.36 -10.19
CA LEU A 59 -7.58 -10.49 -10.14
C LEU A 59 -7.07 -11.65 -11.00
N ARG A 60 -7.14 -12.84 -10.45
CA ARG A 60 -6.71 -14.06 -11.14
C ARG A 60 -7.85 -14.61 -12.00
N LYS A 61 -7.54 -14.96 -13.24
CA LYS A 61 -8.41 -15.72 -14.12
C LYS A 61 -8.37 -17.23 -13.79
N PRO A 62 -9.49 -17.98 -13.96
CA PRO A 62 -10.81 -17.51 -14.39
C PRO A 62 -11.54 -16.75 -13.27
N ILE A 63 -12.29 -15.71 -13.63
CA ILE A 63 -13.14 -14.97 -12.72
C ILE A 63 -14.58 -14.94 -13.26
N CYS A 64 -15.57 -15.19 -12.39
CA CYS A 64 -16.97 -15.07 -12.78
C CYS A 64 -17.43 -13.60 -12.79
N ALA A 65 -18.47 -13.31 -13.56
CA ALA A 65 -18.99 -11.96 -13.74
C ALA A 65 -19.41 -11.32 -12.40
N ASP A 66 -20.02 -12.07 -11.50
CA ASP A 66 -20.48 -11.56 -10.21
C ASP A 66 -19.31 -11.14 -9.32
N ALA A 67 -18.23 -11.96 -9.27
CA ALA A 67 -17.03 -11.62 -8.51
C ALA A 67 -16.33 -10.39 -9.10
N LEU A 68 -16.25 -10.25 -10.41
CA LEU A 68 -15.71 -9.06 -11.06
C LEU A 68 -16.57 -7.82 -10.76
N TYR A 69 -17.89 -7.95 -10.84
CA TYR A 69 -18.83 -6.88 -10.53
C TYR A 69 -18.66 -6.37 -9.10
N GLU A 70 -18.60 -7.27 -8.11
CA GLU A 70 -18.37 -6.86 -6.71
C GLU A 70 -17.02 -6.17 -6.52
N ARG A 71 -15.97 -6.57 -7.24
CA ARG A 71 -14.67 -5.89 -7.20
C ARG A 71 -14.71 -4.52 -7.85
N ILE A 72 -15.40 -4.37 -8.98
CA ILE A 72 -15.63 -3.07 -9.63
C ILE A 72 -16.39 -2.15 -8.67
N LYS A 73 -17.48 -2.63 -8.09
CA LYS A 73 -18.29 -1.87 -7.15
C LYS A 73 -17.50 -1.39 -5.94
N LEU A 74 -16.69 -2.26 -5.32
CA LEU A 74 -15.80 -1.90 -4.24
C LEU A 74 -14.78 -0.84 -4.67
N ALA A 75 -14.15 -1.01 -5.82
CA ALA A 75 -13.16 -0.08 -6.32
C ALA A 75 -13.78 1.31 -6.63
N VAL A 76 -14.99 1.35 -7.23
CA VAL A 76 -15.72 2.62 -7.46
C VAL A 76 -16.10 3.30 -6.16
N THR A 77 -16.56 2.57 -5.16
CA THR A 77 -16.91 3.16 -3.85
C THR A 77 -15.69 3.68 -3.11
N CYS A 78 -14.53 3.04 -3.25
CA CYS A 78 -13.26 3.52 -2.68
C CYS A 78 -12.75 4.78 -3.40
N THR A 79 -12.86 4.87 -4.73
CA THR A 79 -12.46 6.07 -5.50
C THR A 79 -13.39 7.25 -5.26
N SER A 80 -14.68 7.02 -5.06
CA SER A 80 -15.65 8.08 -4.77
C SER A 80 -15.48 8.74 -3.39
N ARG A 81 -14.67 8.15 -2.51
CA ARG A 81 -14.38 8.65 -1.14
C ARG A 81 -13.01 9.31 -0.99
N GLY A 82 -12.33 9.63 -2.09
CA GLY A 82 -11.18 10.55 -2.09
C GLY A 82 -9.86 10.07 -1.50
N ASP A 83 -9.84 9.03 -0.66
CA ASP A 83 -8.61 8.54 -0.06
C ASP A 83 -8.40 7.06 -0.34
N THR A 84 -7.41 6.74 -1.17
CA THR A 84 -6.90 5.37 -1.23
C THR A 84 -6.30 5.03 0.14
N VAL A 85 -6.30 3.73 0.50
CA VAL A 85 -5.65 3.29 1.76
C VAL A 85 -4.20 3.75 1.84
N GLU A 86 -3.55 3.85 0.69
CA GLU A 86 -2.18 4.35 0.55
C GLU A 86 -2.08 5.84 0.88
N GLN A 87 -3.01 6.66 0.39
CA GLN A 87 -3.10 8.09 0.72
C GLN A 87 -3.42 8.29 2.21
N ARG A 88 -4.33 7.49 2.74
CA ARG A 88 -4.66 7.52 4.16
C ARG A 88 -3.48 7.12 5.04
N LEU A 89 -2.75 6.06 4.66
CA LEU A 89 -1.52 5.67 5.33
C LEU A 89 -0.44 6.75 5.23
N ALA A 90 -0.27 7.35 4.06
CA ALA A 90 0.65 8.46 3.87
C ALA A 90 0.31 9.64 4.78
N GLN A 91 -0.97 9.96 4.95
CA GLN A 91 -1.42 10.98 5.90
C GLN A 91 -1.08 10.59 7.34
N ILE A 92 -1.36 9.35 7.76
CA ILE A 92 -1.02 8.85 9.10
C ILE A 92 0.48 8.98 9.38
N LEU A 93 1.33 8.58 8.43
CA LEU A 93 2.78 8.70 8.59
C LEU A 93 3.25 10.15 8.72
N ARG A 94 2.59 11.09 8.03
CA ARG A 94 2.85 12.54 8.20
C ARG A 94 2.41 13.03 9.57
N GLU A 95 1.24 12.64 10.04
CA GLU A 95 0.73 12.97 11.38
C GLU A 95 1.66 12.44 12.49
N LEU A 96 2.28 11.27 12.26
CA LEU A 96 3.33 10.73 13.11
C LEU A 96 4.68 11.47 12.99
N GLY A 97 4.78 12.52 12.18
CA GLY A 97 5.97 13.34 12.00
C GLY A 97 7.03 12.74 11.08
N MET A 98 6.70 11.73 10.29
CA MET A 98 7.62 11.19 9.28
C MET A 98 7.64 12.09 8.04
N ARG A 99 8.85 12.37 7.51
CA ARG A 99 9.03 13.25 6.35
C ARG A 99 9.04 12.43 5.07
N GLU A 100 8.19 12.77 4.11
CA GLU A 100 8.01 12.03 2.84
C GLU A 100 9.29 11.85 2.03
N GLN A 101 10.21 12.84 2.07
CA GLN A 101 11.45 12.81 1.32
C GLN A 101 12.51 11.86 1.91
N THR A 102 12.23 11.22 3.04
CA THR A 102 13.19 10.33 3.69
C THR A 102 13.02 8.88 3.25
N ILE A 103 14.14 8.17 3.11
CA ILE A 103 14.13 6.73 2.82
C ILE A 103 13.36 5.94 3.89
N GLY A 104 13.42 6.38 5.15
CA GLY A 104 12.71 5.75 6.26
C GLY A 104 11.18 5.85 6.12
N TYR A 105 10.65 6.96 5.60
CA TYR A 105 9.24 7.11 5.27
C TYR A 105 8.83 6.15 4.14
N GLN A 106 9.61 6.09 3.06
CA GLN A 106 9.35 5.20 1.94
C GLN A 106 9.37 3.72 2.38
N CYS A 107 10.35 3.34 3.20
CA CYS A 107 10.41 2.01 3.79
C CYS A 107 9.16 1.71 4.64
N ALA A 108 8.72 2.65 5.48
CA ALA A 108 7.54 2.46 6.33
C ALA A 108 6.26 2.35 5.49
N LEU A 109 6.05 3.23 4.52
CA LEU A 109 4.88 3.22 3.63
C LEU A 109 4.75 1.89 2.90
N LEU A 110 5.79 1.49 2.16
CA LEU A 110 5.79 0.26 1.38
C LEU A 110 5.67 -0.99 2.26
N THR A 111 6.36 -1.00 3.41
CA THR A 111 6.30 -2.15 4.33
C THR A 111 4.90 -2.33 4.91
N VAL A 112 4.21 -1.26 5.34
CA VAL A 112 2.84 -1.35 5.89
C VAL A 112 1.85 -1.76 4.80
N CYS A 113 1.96 -1.24 3.58
CA CYS A 113 1.13 -1.65 2.45
C CYS A 113 1.25 -3.16 2.18
N LEU A 114 2.48 -3.67 2.02
CA LEU A 114 2.73 -5.10 1.79
C LEU A 114 2.34 -5.97 2.99
N TYR A 115 2.54 -5.50 4.22
CA TYR A 115 2.12 -6.22 5.42
C TYR A 115 0.61 -6.42 5.47
N ARG A 116 -0.15 -5.41 5.05
CA ARG A 116 -1.62 -5.49 4.92
C ARG A 116 -2.05 -6.50 3.86
N GLU A 117 -1.42 -6.48 2.68
CA GLU A 117 -1.76 -7.36 1.55
C GLU A 117 -1.43 -8.82 1.81
N THR A 118 -0.39 -9.07 2.58
CA THR A 118 0.10 -10.42 2.89
C THR A 118 -0.45 -11.00 4.19
N ASP A 119 -1.42 -10.32 4.81
CA ASP A 119 -2.05 -10.69 6.08
C ASP A 119 -1.04 -11.04 7.20
N GLY A 120 0.01 -10.23 7.29
CA GLY A 120 1.05 -10.37 8.31
C GLY A 120 2.09 -11.45 8.04
N ALA A 121 2.34 -11.79 6.77
CA ALA A 121 3.44 -12.67 6.37
C ALA A 121 4.78 -12.24 6.99
N SER A 122 5.77 -13.13 6.95
CA SER A 122 7.09 -12.87 7.55
C SER A 122 7.69 -11.57 7.04
N ILE A 123 7.67 -10.54 7.90
CA ILE A 123 8.15 -9.19 7.56
C ILE A 123 9.62 -9.21 7.13
N THR A 124 10.44 -10.04 7.78
CA THR A 124 11.89 -10.13 7.53
C THR A 124 12.22 -10.87 6.24
N LYS A 125 11.56 -11.99 5.97
CA LYS A 125 11.92 -12.87 4.85
C LYS A 125 11.27 -12.48 3.53
N ILE A 126 10.07 -11.92 3.57
CA ILE A 126 9.27 -11.65 2.38
C ILE A 126 9.16 -10.14 2.15
N ILE A 127 8.65 -9.40 3.14
CA ILE A 127 8.29 -8.00 2.96
C ILE A 127 9.52 -7.12 2.77
N TYR A 128 10.53 -7.22 3.63
CA TYR A 128 11.74 -6.40 3.47
C TYR A 128 12.49 -6.71 2.18
N HIS A 129 12.47 -7.95 1.71
CA HIS A 129 13.09 -8.30 0.44
C HIS A 129 12.34 -7.63 -0.74
N SER A 130 11.00 -7.69 -0.73
CA SER A 130 10.17 -7.04 -1.76
C SER A 130 10.32 -5.52 -1.77
N VAL A 131 10.33 -4.88 -0.59
CA VAL A 131 10.57 -3.43 -0.47
C VAL A 131 11.99 -3.07 -0.93
N ALA A 132 12.99 -3.90 -0.59
CA ALA A 132 14.36 -3.68 -1.00
C ALA A 132 14.53 -3.70 -2.51
N GLN A 133 13.86 -4.61 -3.20
CA GLN A 133 13.84 -4.65 -4.67
C GLN A 133 13.24 -3.38 -5.27
N GLN A 134 12.12 -2.88 -4.71
CA GLN A 134 11.49 -1.64 -5.19
C GLN A 134 12.37 -0.39 -4.96
N LEU A 135 13.09 -0.36 -3.84
CA LEU A 135 13.95 0.78 -3.49
C LEU A 135 15.41 0.63 -3.98
N ASN A 136 15.70 -0.40 -4.77
CA ASN A 136 17.05 -0.75 -5.23
C ASN A 136 18.06 -0.78 -4.07
N SER A 137 17.72 -1.50 -2.98
CA SER A 137 18.43 -1.56 -1.72
C SER A 137 18.53 -3.00 -1.21
N GLU A 138 19.00 -3.20 0.01
CA GLU A 138 19.03 -4.49 0.72
C GLU A 138 17.98 -4.54 1.82
N GLY A 139 17.44 -5.75 2.10
CA GLY A 139 16.42 -5.94 3.13
C GLY A 139 16.85 -5.48 4.53
N SER A 140 18.11 -5.66 4.89
CA SER A 140 18.73 -5.16 6.12
C SER A 140 18.71 -3.62 6.23
N ASN A 141 18.90 -2.94 5.11
CA ASN A 141 18.80 -1.48 5.04
C ASN A 141 17.35 -1.00 5.17
N VAL A 142 16.39 -1.71 4.57
CA VAL A 142 14.96 -1.41 4.72
C VAL A 142 14.56 -1.51 6.19
N GLU A 143 14.91 -2.62 6.86
CA GLU A 143 14.63 -2.83 8.28
C GLU A 143 15.21 -1.71 9.14
N ARG A 144 16.49 -1.39 8.95
CA ARG A 144 17.18 -0.37 9.72
C ARG A 144 16.61 1.03 9.50
N ASN A 145 16.36 1.42 8.26
CA ASN A 145 15.81 2.73 7.91
C ASN A 145 14.39 2.90 8.46
N MET A 146 13.56 1.87 8.35
CA MET A 146 12.23 1.87 8.93
C MET A 146 12.29 1.98 10.46
N ARG A 147 13.13 1.16 11.12
CA ARG A 147 13.31 1.21 12.58
C ARG A 147 13.70 2.61 13.05
N TYR A 148 14.68 3.22 12.38
CA TYR A 148 15.09 4.58 12.71
C TYR A 148 13.95 5.59 12.56
N ALA A 149 13.15 5.49 11.48
CA ALA A 149 12.01 6.37 11.25
C ALA A 149 10.92 6.19 12.32
N VAL A 150 10.62 4.94 12.70
CA VAL A 150 9.65 4.61 13.76
C VAL A 150 10.12 5.17 15.11
N HIS A 151 11.37 4.95 15.50
CA HIS A 151 11.93 5.47 16.74
C HIS A 151 11.85 7.00 16.79
N ARG A 152 12.27 7.65 15.71
CA ARG A 152 12.23 9.12 15.64
C ARG A 152 10.81 9.67 15.71
N ALA A 153 9.84 9.01 15.07
CA ALA A 153 8.44 9.39 15.16
C ALA A 153 7.93 9.23 16.59
N TRP A 154 8.26 8.11 17.24
CA TRP A 154 7.86 7.83 18.62
C TRP A 154 8.36 8.88 19.61
N ASP A 155 9.62 9.29 19.47
CA ASP A 155 10.27 10.27 20.36
C ASP A 155 9.73 11.69 20.18
N LYS A 156 9.28 12.04 18.96
CA LYS A 156 8.96 13.44 18.59
C LYS A 156 7.48 13.71 18.40
N CYS A 157 6.67 12.69 18.21
CA CYS A 157 5.24 12.83 17.98
C CYS A 157 4.52 13.14 19.28
N ASP A 158 3.43 13.91 19.16
CA ASP A 158 2.54 14.17 20.28
C ASP A 158 1.90 12.86 20.79
N LYS A 159 1.85 12.69 22.10
CA LYS A 159 1.25 11.51 22.76
C LYS A 159 -0.22 11.31 22.40
N ALA A 160 -0.98 12.38 22.18
CA ALA A 160 -2.36 12.29 21.75
C ALA A 160 -2.47 11.71 20.32
N VAL A 161 -1.54 12.03 19.41
CA VAL A 161 -1.48 11.46 18.08
C VAL A 161 -1.06 9.99 18.13
N LEU A 162 -0.06 9.65 18.95
CA LEU A 162 0.33 8.24 19.17
C LEU A 162 -0.82 7.42 19.74
N ALA A 163 -1.56 7.96 20.73
CA ALA A 163 -2.69 7.27 21.33
C ALA A 163 -3.81 6.96 20.32
N ARG A 164 -4.03 7.85 19.36
CA ARG A 164 -5.02 7.64 18.29
C ARG A 164 -4.73 6.38 17.45
N TYR A 165 -3.47 6.12 17.13
CA TYR A 165 -3.08 5.02 16.22
C TYR A 165 -2.64 3.76 16.95
N PHE A 166 -2.09 3.88 18.15
CA PHE A 166 -1.50 2.76 18.89
C PHE A 166 -2.24 2.45 20.22
N GLY A 167 -3.23 3.27 20.58
CA GLY A 167 -3.93 3.17 21.85
C GLY A 167 -3.23 3.90 23.00
N GLU A 168 -4.01 4.35 23.99
CA GLU A 168 -3.51 5.19 25.08
C GLU A 168 -2.41 4.52 25.91
N ALA A 169 -2.58 3.24 26.25
CA ALA A 169 -1.61 2.49 27.04
C ALA A 169 -0.26 2.43 26.33
N ARG A 170 -0.26 2.06 25.03
CA ARG A 170 0.97 1.93 24.25
C ARG A 170 1.66 3.26 24.02
N ALA A 171 0.91 4.35 23.83
CA ALA A 171 1.45 5.69 23.62
C ALA A 171 2.23 6.24 24.83
N GLN A 172 1.99 5.72 26.04
CA GLN A 172 2.72 6.09 27.24
C GLN A 172 4.05 5.37 27.41
N ASP A 173 4.27 4.29 26.66
CA ASP A 173 5.52 3.55 26.73
C ASP A 173 6.70 4.41 26.25
N LYS A 174 7.82 4.27 26.94
CA LYS A 174 9.07 4.91 26.54
C LYS A 174 9.73 4.22 25.35
N GLU A 175 9.54 2.90 25.25
CA GLU A 175 10.12 2.11 24.17
C GLU A 175 9.24 2.18 22.92
N PRO A 176 9.82 2.52 21.76
CA PRO A 176 9.09 2.50 20.49
C PRO A 176 8.69 1.08 20.11
N PRO A 177 7.63 0.92 19.30
CA PRO A 177 7.23 -0.39 18.81
C PRO A 177 8.30 -0.95 17.85
N SER A 178 8.41 -2.27 17.80
CA SER A 178 9.12 -2.95 16.73
C SER A 178 8.46 -2.62 15.38
N ASN A 179 9.20 -2.78 14.28
CA ASN A 179 8.64 -2.55 12.95
C ASN A 179 7.38 -3.41 12.67
N ARG A 180 7.33 -4.63 13.23
CA ARG A 180 6.17 -5.53 13.11
C ARG A 180 4.96 -5.02 13.88
N GLU A 181 5.15 -4.60 15.11
CA GLU A 181 4.08 -4.01 15.94
C GLU A 181 3.56 -2.73 15.32
N PHE A 182 4.45 -1.90 14.78
CA PHE A 182 4.09 -0.70 14.06
C PHE A 182 3.20 -1.00 12.85
N CYS A 183 3.58 -1.96 12.01
CA CYS A 183 2.77 -2.37 10.85
C CYS A 183 1.41 -2.94 11.31
N ALA A 184 1.42 -3.83 12.29
CA ALA A 184 0.20 -4.47 12.78
C ALA A 184 -0.81 -3.44 13.32
N ALA A 185 -0.33 -2.47 14.12
CA ALA A 185 -1.19 -1.43 14.69
C ALA A 185 -1.81 -0.53 13.60
N LEU A 186 -1.02 -0.09 12.61
CA LEU A 186 -1.54 0.75 11.54
C LEU A 186 -2.50 0.00 10.62
N VAL A 187 -2.23 -1.26 10.31
CA VAL A 187 -3.14 -2.09 9.51
C VAL A 187 -4.46 -2.32 10.25
N GLU A 188 -4.40 -2.59 11.54
CA GLU A 188 -5.60 -2.75 12.36
C GLU A 188 -6.42 -1.45 12.45
N TYR A 189 -5.75 -0.31 12.65
CA TYR A 189 -6.41 0.99 12.64
C TYR A 189 -7.13 1.25 11.30
N LEU A 190 -6.48 1.00 10.17
CA LEU A 190 -7.06 1.17 8.83
C LEU A 190 -8.25 0.23 8.59
N ARG A 191 -8.21 -1.00 9.11
CA ARG A 191 -9.34 -1.95 9.05
C ARG A 191 -10.54 -1.43 9.83
N GLN A 192 -10.31 -0.95 11.05
CA GLN A 192 -11.38 -0.41 11.92
C GLN A 192 -11.99 0.87 11.34
N GLU A 193 -11.18 1.74 10.76
CA GLU A 193 -11.65 2.95 10.08
C GLU A 193 -12.54 2.59 8.87
N ALA A 194 -12.14 1.61 8.06
CA ALA A 194 -12.93 1.12 6.93
C ALA A 194 -14.28 0.48 7.34
N CYS A 195 -14.37 -0.13 8.52
CA CYS A 195 -15.61 -0.71 9.05
C CYS A 195 -16.58 0.33 9.65
N ARG A 196 -16.11 1.53 9.95
CA ARG A 196 -16.93 2.62 10.51
C ARG A 196 -17.60 3.49 9.45
N LEU A 197 -17.22 3.32 8.21
CA LEU A 197 -17.72 4.04 7.03
C LEU A 197 -18.73 3.21 6.25
#